data_57933a90a2e1d41a5fab6105d9f26ea8
#
_entry.id   57933a90a2e1d41a5fab6105d9f26ea8
#
_cell.length_a   1.000
_cell.length_b   1.000
_cell.length_c   1.000
_cell.angle_alpha   90.00
_cell.angle_beta   90.00
_cell.angle_gamma   90.00
#
_symmetry.space_group_name_H-M   'P 1'
#
loop_
_entity.id
_entity.type
_entity.pdbx_description
1 polymer ?
#
loop_
_entity_poly.entity_id
_entity_poly.type
_entity_poly.pdbx_seq_one_letter_code
_entity_poly.pdbx_strand_id
1 'polypeptide(L)'
;MKYKYHLRPEYQSQNLLIEVFSGGENENFFSDFFDSIKEINPIIEKINDLWMNDEYIFYVKSDIGPFSFSKDIWDLVFIMSDDNQECLEKINLILLQNENFQKIEVDFKNYK
;
A
#
# COMPACT_ATOMS: atom_id res chain seq x y z
N MET A 1 -16.10 7.97 1.08
CA MET A 1 -14.73 7.43 1.02
C MET A 1 -14.56 6.61 -0.25
N LYS A 2 -13.48 6.87 -0.97
CA LYS A 2 -13.22 6.23 -2.27
C LYS A 2 -12.58 4.86 -2.15
N TYR A 3 -11.74 4.66 -1.11
CA TYR A 3 -10.84 3.52 -1.03
C TYR A 3 -10.96 2.84 0.33
N LYS A 4 -10.93 1.50 0.31
CA LYS A 4 -10.93 0.71 1.56
C LYS A 4 -9.68 -0.15 1.60
N TYR A 5 -9.08 -0.26 2.79
CA TYR A 5 -7.85 -1.02 2.94
C TYR A 5 -7.81 -1.79 4.26
N HIS A 6 -6.96 -2.81 4.27
CA HIS A 6 -6.59 -3.55 5.49
C HIS A 6 -5.15 -3.26 5.82
N LEU A 7 -4.85 -3.12 7.11
CA LEU A 7 -3.49 -3.30 7.63
C LEU A 7 -3.48 -4.70 8.22
N ARG A 8 -2.75 -5.61 7.61
CA ARG A 8 -2.78 -7.01 7.98
C ARG A 8 -1.40 -7.66 7.83
N PRO A 9 -1.15 -8.79 8.51
CA PRO A 9 0.09 -9.52 8.29
C PRO A 9 0.09 -10.22 6.92
N GLU A 10 1.29 -10.41 6.38
CA GLU A 10 1.48 -11.31 5.25
C GLU A 10 1.18 -12.75 5.71
N TYR A 11 0.78 -13.61 4.79
CA TYR A 11 0.49 -15.00 5.12
C TYR A 11 1.72 -15.67 5.75
N GLN A 12 1.51 -16.36 6.86
CA GLN A 12 2.56 -17.09 7.58
C GLN A 12 3.75 -16.20 8.01
N SER A 13 3.48 -14.92 8.25
CA SER A 13 4.50 -13.94 8.64
C SER A 13 3.95 -13.01 9.71
N GLN A 14 4.87 -12.34 10.43
CA GLN A 14 4.51 -11.28 11.36
C GLN A 14 4.64 -9.89 10.72
N ASN A 15 5.22 -9.81 9.52
CA ASN A 15 5.36 -8.55 8.82
C ASN A 15 3.99 -8.06 8.34
N LEU A 16 3.73 -6.78 8.57
CA LEU A 16 2.48 -6.15 8.14
C LEU A 16 2.60 -5.62 6.72
N LEU A 17 1.46 -5.56 6.03
CA LEU A 17 1.31 -4.89 4.76
C LEU A 17 -0.01 -4.12 4.76
N ILE A 18 -0.12 -3.18 3.83
CA ILE A 18 -1.37 -2.48 3.57
C ILE A 18 -1.93 -3.04 2.26
N GLU A 19 -3.15 -3.55 2.33
CA GLU A 19 -3.87 -4.06 1.15
C GLU A 19 -5.05 -3.17 0.84
N VAL A 20 -5.04 -2.50 -0.31
CA VAL A 20 -6.21 -1.76 -0.79
C VAL A 20 -7.05 -2.73 -1.60
N PHE A 21 -8.19 -3.11 -1.06
CA PHE A 21 -9.05 -4.12 -1.66
C PHE A 21 -10.29 -3.54 -2.35
N SER A 22 -10.52 -2.24 -2.23
CA SER A 22 -11.64 -1.55 -2.88
C SER A 22 -11.19 -0.19 -3.37
N GLY A 23 -11.46 0.09 -4.64
CA GLY A 23 -11.14 1.36 -5.28
C GLY A 23 -9.80 1.38 -6.02
N GLY A 24 -8.99 0.31 -5.94
CA GLY A 24 -7.70 0.25 -6.63
C GLY A 24 -7.82 0.33 -8.16
N GLU A 25 -8.98 0.00 -8.71
CA GLU A 25 -9.28 0.10 -10.14
C GLU A 25 -9.59 1.52 -10.59
N ASN A 26 -9.78 2.44 -9.65
CA ASN A 26 -10.08 3.85 -9.96
C ASN A 26 -8.85 4.49 -10.61
N GLU A 27 -9.06 5.15 -11.75
CA GLU A 27 -7.95 5.78 -12.50
C GLU A 27 -7.21 6.85 -11.69
N ASN A 28 -7.84 7.42 -10.67
CA ASN A 28 -7.23 8.44 -9.81
C ASN A 28 -6.54 7.84 -8.58
N PHE A 29 -6.57 6.52 -8.40
CA PHE A 29 -6.03 5.91 -7.17
C PHE A 29 -4.56 6.24 -6.96
N PHE A 30 -3.74 6.05 -8.00
CA PHE A 30 -2.30 6.28 -7.91
C PHE A 30 -2.00 7.71 -7.43
N SER A 31 -2.60 8.71 -8.08
CA SER A 31 -2.34 10.10 -7.70
C SER A 31 -2.92 10.43 -6.32
N ASP A 32 -4.10 9.93 -5.98
CA ASP A 32 -4.71 10.16 -4.67
C ASP A 32 -3.85 9.55 -3.56
N PHE A 33 -3.32 8.35 -3.78
CA PHE A 33 -2.46 7.69 -2.79
C PHE A 33 -1.17 8.49 -2.58
N PHE A 34 -0.45 8.81 -3.66
CA PHE A 34 0.83 9.51 -3.52
C PHE A 34 0.64 10.94 -3.01
N ASP A 35 -0.46 11.61 -3.35
CA ASP A 35 -0.79 12.90 -2.75
C ASP A 35 -1.03 12.79 -1.25
N SER A 36 -1.68 11.72 -0.80
CA SER A 36 -1.98 11.53 0.63
C SER A 36 -0.72 11.40 1.49
N ILE A 37 0.35 10.84 0.92
CA ILE A 37 1.61 10.62 1.63
C ILE A 37 2.70 11.62 1.23
N LYS A 38 2.35 12.73 0.61
CA LYS A 38 3.33 13.73 0.13
C LYS A 38 4.24 14.26 1.24
N GLU A 39 3.78 14.25 2.49
CA GLU A 39 4.58 14.74 3.62
C GLU A 39 5.85 13.92 3.86
N ILE A 40 5.90 12.68 3.40
CA ILE A 40 7.10 11.84 3.51
C ILE A 40 7.97 11.87 2.26
N ASN A 41 7.64 12.73 1.31
CA ASN A 41 8.42 12.97 0.07
C ASN A 41 8.72 11.67 -0.70
N PRO A 42 7.72 10.93 -1.13
CA PRO A 42 7.94 9.67 -1.85
C PRO A 42 8.54 9.93 -3.23
N ILE A 43 9.55 9.13 -3.59
CA ILE A 43 10.22 9.20 -4.90
C ILE A 43 10.28 7.79 -5.46
N ILE A 44 9.69 7.60 -6.63
CA ILE A 44 9.74 6.30 -7.31
C ILE A 44 11.13 6.13 -7.92
N GLU A 45 11.87 5.12 -7.46
CA GLU A 45 13.23 4.84 -7.95
C GLU A 45 13.23 3.85 -9.10
N LYS A 46 12.34 2.87 -9.08
CA LYS A 46 12.33 1.78 -10.05
C LYS A 46 10.91 1.29 -10.27
N ILE A 47 10.61 0.94 -11.50
CA ILE A 47 9.32 0.36 -11.90
C ILE A 47 9.62 -0.99 -12.55
N ASN A 48 9.02 -2.06 -12.03
CA ASN A 48 9.00 -3.37 -12.67
C ASN A 48 7.60 -3.60 -13.22
N ASP A 49 7.50 -3.66 -14.54
CA ASP A 49 6.23 -3.92 -15.20
C ASP A 49 6.21 -5.39 -15.63
N LEU A 50 5.39 -6.16 -14.93
CA LEU A 50 5.18 -7.57 -15.23
C LEU A 50 3.97 -7.71 -16.14
N TRP A 51 4.04 -7.06 -17.31
CA TRP A 51 2.92 -6.91 -18.23
C TRP A 51 2.26 -8.23 -18.64
N MET A 52 3.02 -9.33 -18.65
CA MET A 52 2.47 -10.66 -18.96
C MET A 52 1.52 -11.16 -17.89
N ASN A 53 1.66 -10.63 -16.67
CA ASN A 53 0.81 -10.98 -15.51
C ASN A 53 -0.18 -9.86 -15.17
N ASP A 54 -0.23 -8.80 -15.98
CA ASP A 54 -1.00 -7.59 -15.69
C ASP A 54 -0.70 -7.03 -14.29
N GLU A 55 0.58 -7.09 -13.91
CA GLU A 55 1.06 -6.70 -12.60
C GLU A 55 2.22 -5.73 -12.73
N TYR A 56 2.33 -4.76 -11.81
CA TYR A 56 3.51 -3.89 -11.75
C TYR A 56 3.86 -3.57 -10.32
N ILE A 57 5.16 -3.31 -10.10
CA ILE A 57 5.71 -3.00 -8.78
C ILE A 57 6.55 -1.75 -8.90
N PHE A 58 6.26 -0.76 -8.05
CA PHE A 58 7.07 0.44 -7.90
C PHE A 58 7.89 0.33 -6.62
N TYR A 59 9.20 0.60 -6.72
CA TYR A 59 10.06 0.71 -5.55
C TYR A 59 10.22 2.19 -5.24
N VAL A 60 9.86 2.58 -4.01
CA VAL A 60 9.71 3.97 -3.61
C VAL A 60 10.64 4.28 -2.45
N LYS A 61 11.36 5.39 -2.53
CA LYS A 61 12.08 5.98 -1.40
C LYS A 61 11.21 7.02 -0.73
N SER A 62 11.41 7.20 0.56
CA SER A 62 10.75 8.28 1.30
C SER A 62 11.62 8.72 2.47
N ASP A 63 11.20 9.81 3.13
CA ASP A 63 11.90 10.33 4.32
C ASP A 63 11.90 9.34 5.49
N ILE A 64 10.98 8.37 5.49
CA ILE A 64 10.85 7.37 6.54
C ILE A 64 11.31 5.98 6.08
N GLY A 65 11.97 5.92 4.93
CA GLY A 65 12.56 4.69 4.40
C GLY A 65 11.87 4.16 3.15
N PRO A 66 12.37 3.06 2.60
CA PRO A 66 11.84 2.50 1.36
C PRO A 66 10.60 1.66 1.59
N PHE A 67 9.74 1.62 0.57
CA PHE A 67 8.60 0.71 0.53
C PHE A 67 8.31 0.35 -0.93
N SER A 68 7.51 -0.70 -1.13
CA SER A 68 7.04 -1.08 -2.46
C SER A 68 5.55 -0.84 -2.59
N PHE A 69 5.13 -0.53 -3.81
CA PHE A 69 3.74 -0.36 -4.20
C PHE A 69 3.49 -1.27 -5.38
N SER A 70 2.60 -2.25 -5.22
CA SER A 70 2.29 -3.17 -6.30
C SER A 70 0.80 -3.24 -6.56
N LYS A 71 0.43 -3.56 -7.79
CA LYS A 71 -0.95 -3.76 -8.19
C LYS A 71 -1.02 -5.02 -9.04
N ASP A 72 -1.95 -5.92 -8.72
CA ASP A 72 -2.11 -7.20 -9.41
C ASP A 72 -3.26 -7.17 -10.43
N ILE A 73 -3.53 -8.31 -11.05
CA ILE A 73 -4.56 -8.43 -12.10
C ILE A 73 -5.98 -8.19 -11.58
N TRP A 74 -6.18 -8.29 -10.28
CA TRP A 74 -7.50 -8.06 -9.65
C TRP A 74 -7.64 -6.64 -9.10
N ASP A 75 -6.70 -5.75 -9.47
CA ASP A 75 -6.66 -4.37 -8.98
C ASP A 75 -6.49 -4.27 -7.45
N LEU A 76 -5.95 -5.31 -6.82
CA LEU A 76 -5.53 -5.26 -5.43
C LEU A 76 -4.18 -4.53 -5.35
N VAL A 77 -4.08 -3.58 -4.45
CA VAL A 77 -2.84 -2.81 -4.26
C VAL A 77 -2.22 -3.20 -2.93
N PHE A 78 -0.91 -3.50 -2.96
CA PHE A 78 -0.15 -3.88 -1.77
C PHE A 78 0.98 -2.89 -1.53
N ILE A 79 1.02 -2.34 -0.32
CA ILE A 79 2.10 -1.47 0.14
C ILE A 79 2.88 -2.28 1.16
N MET A 80 4.18 -2.51 0.89
CA MET A 80 5.01 -3.41 1.70
C MET A 80 6.35 -2.77 2.04
N SER A 81 6.84 -3.05 3.23
CA SER A 81 8.18 -2.64 3.65
C SER A 81 8.67 -3.61 4.73
N ASP A 82 9.06 -4.81 4.31
CA ASP A 82 9.41 -5.90 5.21
C ASP A 82 10.57 -5.54 6.13
N ASP A 83 11.54 -4.79 5.62
CA ASP A 83 12.73 -4.39 6.38
C ASP A 83 12.51 -3.10 7.18
N ASN A 84 11.36 -2.44 7.00
CA ASN A 84 11.08 -1.17 7.69
C ASN A 84 9.58 -1.05 7.99
N GLN A 85 9.16 -1.78 9.01
CA GLN A 85 7.74 -1.80 9.42
C GLN A 85 7.27 -0.45 9.95
N GLU A 86 8.16 0.39 10.46
CA GLU A 86 7.82 1.74 10.90
C GLU A 86 7.27 2.58 9.75
N CYS A 87 7.80 2.37 8.53
CA CYS A 87 7.32 3.04 7.33
C CYS A 87 5.85 2.72 7.08
N LEU A 88 5.47 1.44 7.17
CA LEU A 88 4.08 1.03 6.99
C LEU A 88 3.17 1.61 8.06
N GLU A 89 3.62 1.60 9.31
CA GLU A 89 2.83 2.16 10.40
C GLU A 89 2.58 3.65 10.20
N LYS A 90 3.59 4.38 9.74
CA LYS A 90 3.45 5.82 9.45
C LYS A 90 2.49 6.06 8.29
N ILE A 91 2.60 5.28 7.22
CA ILE A 91 1.68 5.38 6.09
C ILE A 91 0.24 5.11 6.55
N ASN A 92 0.05 4.07 7.37
CA ASN A 92 -1.27 3.78 7.92
C ASN A 92 -1.85 4.97 8.70
N LEU A 93 -1.04 5.61 9.57
CA LEU A 93 -1.49 6.77 10.32
C LEU A 93 -1.90 7.92 9.41
N ILE A 94 -1.16 8.14 8.33
CA ILE A 94 -1.50 9.17 7.34
C ILE A 94 -2.84 8.85 6.68
N LEU A 95 -3.03 7.60 6.25
CA LEU A 95 -4.26 7.18 5.57
C LEU A 95 -5.48 7.28 6.50
N LEU A 96 -5.30 6.99 7.79
CA LEU A 96 -6.38 7.10 8.78
C LEU A 96 -6.92 8.52 8.90
N GLN A 97 -6.10 9.53 8.61
CA GLN A 97 -6.48 10.94 8.67
C GLN A 97 -6.98 11.48 7.34
N ASN A 98 -6.92 10.68 6.28
CA ASN A 98 -7.31 11.10 4.94
C ASN A 98 -8.75 10.68 4.67
N GLU A 99 -9.59 11.62 4.23
CA GLU A 99 -11.02 11.40 4.01
C GLU A 99 -11.33 10.41 2.89
N ASN A 100 -10.36 10.16 1.98
CA ASN A 100 -10.55 9.23 0.86
C ASN A 100 -10.32 7.78 1.23
N PHE A 101 -9.71 7.51 2.39
CA PHE A 101 -9.32 6.16 2.80
C PHE A 101 -10.07 5.72 4.05
N GLN A 102 -10.56 4.48 4.02
CA GLN A 102 -11.22 3.86 5.15
C GLN A 102 -10.53 2.55 5.49
N LYS A 103 -10.02 2.45 6.72
CA LYS A 103 -9.45 1.21 7.22
C LYS A 103 -10.55 0.26 7.67
N ILE A 104 -10.51 -0.96 7.15
CA ILE A 104 -11.42 -2.03 7.57
C ILE A 104 -10.60 -3.04 8.38
N GLU A 105 -11.00 -3.26 9.62
CA GLU A 105 -10.30 -4.18 10.51
C GLU A 105 -10.50 -5.63 10.09
N VAL A 106 -9.45 -6.45 10.31
CA VAL A 106 -9.47 -7.89 10.01
C VAL A 106 -8.94 -8.64 11.21
N ASP A 107 -9.29 -9.93 11.31
CA ASP A 107 -8.75 -10.83 12.32
C ASP A 107 -7.41 -11.37 11.81
N PHE A 108 -6.32 -11.01 12.49
CA PHE A 108 -4.97 -11.42 12.10
C PHE A 108 -4.79 -12.94 12.13
N LYS A 109 -5.62 -13.66 12.89
CA LYS A 109 -5.56 -15.13 12.95
C LYS A 109 -5.84 -15.77 11.59
N ASN A 110 -6.57 -15.08 10.72
CA ASN A 110 -6.90 -15.60 9.40
C ASN A 110 -5.69 -15.64 8.45
N TYR A 111 -4.56 -15.04 8.85
CA TYR A 111 -3.34 -14.93 8.03
C TYR A 111 -2.18 -15.78 8.55
N LYS A 112 -2.42 -16.63 9.50
CA LYS A 112 -1.38 -17.54 10.06
C LYS A 112 -1.19 -18.79 9.21
#